data_f1f6f08eda0e872cfb6afdc9b5254ece
#
_entry.id   f1f6f08eda0e872cfb6afdc9b5254ece
#
_cell.length_a   1.000
_cell.length_b   1.000
_cell.length_c   1.000
_cell.angle_alpha   90.00
_cell.angle_beta   90.00
_cell.angle_gamma   90.00
#
_symmetry.space_group_name_H-M   'P 1'
#
loop_
_entity.id
_entity.type
_entity.pdbx_description
1 polymer ?
#
loop_
_entity_poly.entity_id
_entity_poly.type
_entity_poly.pdbx_seq_one_letter_code
_entity_poly.pdbx_strand_id
1 'polypeptide(L)'
;MNTKNTDLIFTQYRLHFDSATSDKTFGALSLWRALPDFQKNWNPDASDFPAMLRLTLSGMRTFFDTPMHRSLDGLIALAEIPEETAFVRDQLLQLFLTEDSEDLELRASRILEFCNTINAHIGRCFEGKKEIEQTPSSVLNLVTAFSPADNYFYKKEAADLFAQAAEFGDYFIYGTVFSLKGYYHMCDTVLEEVWKYPEILRLHQNRVADIPAEFRNNLHLLAYDILDSAYRNDFYSHLRIRASFTDEWMERAQRARELAGRIEDIRLELSEKKAHLNEQLSLRLPEVEGLTVVHRVFGSGTVISCNDGRMNVRFSHSEKAFLYPKAFLSGFLKPEDESVLEQLRKISQAEDARPMLELEIKDLEEQLADAQKALEK
;
A
#
# COMPACT_ATOMS: atom_id res chain seq x y z
N MET A 1 8.88 -26.36 -0.26
CA MET A 1 8.71 -26.57 1.20
C MET A 1 9.31 -27.92 1.59
N ASN A 2 10.01 -27.99 2.73
CA ASN A 2 10.59 -29.22 3.26
C ASN A 2 9.52 -30.04 3.99
N THR A 3 9.00 -31.09 3.31
CA THR A 3 7.90 -31.91 3.82
C THR A 3 8.21 -32.59 5.16
N LYS A 4 9.45 -33.03 5.40
CA LYS A 4 9.85 -33.67 6.68
C LYS A 4 9.72 -32.72 7.87
N ASN A 5 10.18 -31.48 7.69
CA ASN A 5 10.09 -30.48 8.74
C ASN A 5 8.64 -30.08 8.97
N THR A 6 7.86 -29.93 7.91
CA THR A 6 6.44 -29.62 7.99
C THR A 6 5.64 -30.72 8.69
N ASP A 7 5.91 -32.00 8.36
CA ASP A 7 5.32 -33.16 9.05
C ASP A 7 5.60 -33.17 10.55
N LEU A 8 6.83 -32.81 10.94
CA LEU A 8 7.20 -32.69 12.35
C LEU A 8 6.47 -31.53 13.03
N ILE A 9 6.37 -30.37 12.39
CA ILE A 9 5.61 -29.22 12.93
C ILE A 9 4.14 -29.61 13.12
N PHE A 10 3.51 -30.24 12.14
CA PHE A 10 2.11 -30.68 12.21
C PHE A 10 1.90 -31.75 13.30
N THR A 11 2.86 -32.65 13.45
CA THR A 11 2.84 -33.65 14.53
C THR A 11 2.91 -32.96 15.89
N GLN A 12 3.80 -31.99 16.08
CA GLN A 12 3.91 -31.24 17.33
C GLN A 12 2.64 -30.40 17.60
N TYR A 13 2.07 -29.76 16.56
CA TYR A 13 0.81 -29.05 16.67
C TYR A 13 -0.31 -29.96 17.18
N ARG A 14 -0.49 -31.14 16.57
CA ARG A 14 -1.46 -32.12 16.99
C ARG A 14 -1.24 -32.57 18.42
N LEU A 15 -0.01 -33.00 18.78
CA LEU A 15 0.31 -33.47 20.12
C LEU A 15 0.09 -32.38 21.19
N HIS A 16 0.43 -31.15 20.88
CA HIS A 16 0.26 -30.03 21.80
C HIS A 16 -1.23 -29.82 22.15
N PHE A 17 -2.11 -29.78 21.17
CA PHE A 17 -3.53 -29.52 21.38
C PHE A 17 -4.36 -30.77 21.74
N ASP A 18 -3.90 -31.97 21.40
CA ASP A 18 -4.54 -33.21 21.81
C ASP A 18 -4.32 -33.49 23.31
N SER A 19 -3.14 -33.13 23.80
CA SER A 19 -2.76 -33.27 25.22
C SER A 19 -3.25 -32.12 26.12
N ALA A 20 -3.58 -30.97 25.54
CA ALA A 20 -3.99 -29.78 26.28
C ALA A 20 -5.43 -29.92 26.79
N THR A 21 -5.59 -30.56 27.92
CA THR A 21 -6.88 -30.73 28.61
C THR A 21 -7.45 -29.43 29.18
N SER A 22 -6.74 -28.32 29.16
CA SER A 22 -7.13 -27.15 29.96
C SER A 22 -6.96 -25.78 29.35
N ASP A 23 -6.17 -25.56 28.31
CA ASP A 23 -5.90 -24.20 27.89
C ASP A 23 -6.50 -23.84 26.52
N LYS A 24 -7.82 -23.60 26.58
CA LYS A 24 -8.58 -23.08 25.45
C LYS A 24 -8.22 -21.62 25.09
N THR A 25 -7.24 -21.04 25.80
CA THR A 25 -6.87 -19.62 25.65
C THR A 25 -5.59 -19.41 24.86
N PHE A 26 -4.81 -20.45 24.58
CA PHE A 26 -3.56 -20.35 23.83
C PHE A 26 -3.75 -20.52 22.32
N GLY A 27 -2.99 -19.75 21.56
CA GLY A 27 -3.03 -19.70 20.11
C GLY A 27 -4.07 -18.71 19.60
N ALA A 28 -4.45 -18.85 18.33
CA ALA A 28 -5.41 -17.99 17.64
C ALA A 28 -6.87 -18.17 18.11
N LEU A 29 -7.16 -19.06 19.09
CA LEU A 29 -8.53 -19.32 19.56
C LEU A 29 -9.23 -18.08 20.11
N SER A 30 -8.50 -17.23 20.85
CA SER A 30 -9.05 -15.96 21.32
C SER A 30 -9.32 -14.99 20.16
N LEU A 31 -8.52 -15.06 19.09
CA LEU A 31 -8.76 -14.31 17.86
C LEU A 31 -10.05 -14.77 17.14
N TRP A 32 -10.27 -16.08 16.99
CA TRP A 32 -11.54 -16.59 16.46
C TRP A 32 -12.75 -16.11 17.24
N ARG A 33 -12.64 -16.03 18.59
CA ARG A 33 -13.71 -15.52 19.44
C ARG A 33 -13.91 -14.01 19.32
N ALA A 34 -12.87 -13.25 19.02
CA ALA A 34 -12.94 -11.79 18.86
C ALA A 34 -13.51 -11.37 17.50
N LEU A 35 -13.36 -12.19 16.45
CA LEU A 35 -13.84 -11.87 15.09
C LEU A 35 -15.36 -11.64 15.00
N PRO A 36 -16.23 -12.48 15.54
CA PRO A 36 -17.67 -12.23 15.53
C PRO A 36 -18.04 -10.91 16.18
N ASP A 37 -17.39 -10.57 17.28
CA ASP A 37 -17.63 -9.29 17.97
C ASP A 37 -17.11 -8.10 17.15
N PHE A 38 -15.97 -8.23 16.51
CA PHE A 38 -15.46 -7.22 15.58
C PHE A 38 -16.47 -6.94 14.47
N GLN A 39 -16.93 -7.96 13.76
CA GLN A 39 -17.86 -7.82 12.64
C GLN A 39 -19.22 -7.28 13.07
N LYS A 40 -19.72 -7.73 14.24
CA LYS A 40 -20.99 -7.28 14.79
C LYS A 40 -20.96 -5.81 15.23
N ASN A 41 -19.84 -5.36 15.79
CA ASN A 41 -19.70 -4.01 16.34
C ASN A 41 -19.31 -2.98 15.28
N TRP A 42 -18.73 -3.39 14.16
CA TRP A 42 -18.34 -2.48 13.10
C TRP A 42 -19.57 -1.80 12.46
N ASN A 43 -19.66 -0.50 12.64
CA ASN A 43 -20.69 0.33 12.04
C ASN A 43 -20.10 1.69 11.62
N PRO A 44 -19.76 1.88 10.35
CA PRO A 44 -19.16 3.15 9.90
C PRO A 44 -20.10 4.35 10.04
N ASP A 45 -21.43 4.14 10.11
CA ASP A 45 -22.43 5.18 10.25
C ASP A 45 -22.79 5.50 11.71
N ALA A 46 -22.05 4.95 12.67
CA ALA A 46 -22.27 5.23 14.08
C ALA A 46 -22.15 6.72 14.38
N SER A 47 -23.10 7.27 15.15
CA SER A 47 -23.11 8.66 15.58
C SER A 47 -21.91 9.00 16.48
N ASP A 48 -21.47 8.04 17.32
CA ASP A 48 -20.24 8.10 18.08
C ASP A 48 -19.24 7.09 17.50
N PHE A 49 -18.58 7.49 16.42
CA PHE A 49 -17.63 6.66 15.69
C PHE A 49 -16.43 6.25 16.56
N PRO A 50 -15.80 7.13 17.36
CA PRO A 50 -14.71 6.74 18.26
C PRO A 50 -15.10 5.66 19.28
N ALA A 51 -16.27 5.77 19.89
CA ALA A 51 -16.76 4.75 20.83
C ALA A 51 -17.03 3.41 20.14
N MET A 52 -17.63 3.44 18.96
CA MET A 52 -17.83 2.25 18.12
C MET A 52 -16.50 1.61 17.76
N LEU A 53 -15.51 2.38 17.29
CA LEU A 53 -14.19 1.88 16.90
C LEU A 53 -13.48 1.24 18.10
N ARG A 54 -13.51 1.88 19.27
CA ARG A 54 -12.94 1.33 20.52
C ARG A 54 -13.59 0.00 20.90
N LEU A 55 -14.90 -0.10 20.79
CA LEU A 55 -15.64 -1.33 21.09
C LEU A 55 -15.26 -2.43 20.10
N THR A 56 -15.26 -2.13 18.79
CA THR A 56 -14.92 -3.05 17.72
C THR A 56 -13.51 -3.64 17.88
N LEU A 57 -12.54 -2.80 18.25
CA LEU A 57 -11.13 -3.20 18.36
C LEU A 57 -10.77 -3.81 19.73
N SER A 58 -11.65 -3.74 20.72
CA SER A 58 -11.34 -4.12 22.12
C SER A 58 -10.85 -5.56 22.27
N GLY A 59 -11.50 -6.52 21.61
CA GLY A 59 -11.15 -7.93 21.63
C GLY A 59 -9.90 -8.30 20.84
N MET A 60 -9.42 -7.38 19.97
CA MET A 60 -8.30 -7.63 19.06
C MET A 60 -6.96 -7.12 19.59
N ARG A 61 -6.94 -6.31 20.64
CA ARG A 61 -5.72 -5.63 21.16
C ARG A 61 -4.56 -6.57 21.41
N THR A 62 -4.81 -7.73 22.01
CA THR A 62 -3.76 -8.72 22.33
C THR A 62 -3.05 -9.30 21.11
N PHE A 63 -3.61 -9.14 19.93
CA PHE A 63 -3.04 -9.64 18.67
C PHE A 63 -2.30 -8.56 17.89
N PHE A 64 -2.73 -7.32 18.02
CA PHE A 64 -2.19 -6.19 17.27
C PHE A 64 -1.13 -5.43 18.05
N ASP A 65 -1.38 -5.27 19.36
CA ASP A 65 -0.54 -4.44 20.20
C ASP A 65 0.48 -5.28 20.97
N THR A 66 1.68 -4.75 21.06
CA THR A 66 2.74 -5.25 21.93
C THR A 66 3.04 -4.20 23.01
N PRO A 67 3.76 -4.55 24.10
CA PRO A 67 4.17 -3.54 25.07
C PRO A 67 4.97 -2.37 24.47
N MET A 68 5.66 -2.60 23.35
CA MET A 68 6.50 -1.62 22.68
C MET A 68 5.80 -0.90 21.52
N HIS A 69 4.68 -1.45 21.04
CA HIS A 69 3.99 -0.91 19.85
C HIS A 69 2.48 -1.14 19.98
N ARG A 70 1.71 -0.05 19.90
CA ARG A 70 0.27 -0.01 20.19
C ARG A 70 -0.50 0.70 19.07
N SER A 71 -0.49 0.10 17.89
CA SER A 71 -1.10 0.67 16.67
C SER A 71 -2.59 0.95 16.86
N LEU A 72 -3.34 0.06 17.52
CA LEU A 72 -4.77 0.26 17.75
C LEU A 72 -5.04 1.45 18.67
N ASP A 73 -4.20 1.67 19.68
CA ASP A 73 -4.32 2.86 20.54
C ASP A 73 -4.13 4.13 19.74
N GLY A 74 -3.19 4.15 18.80
CA GLY A 74 -2.96 5.30 17.92
C GLY A 74 -4.15 5.62 17.01
N LEU A 75 -4.74 4.58 16.41
CA LEU A 75 -5.90 4.74 15.55
C LEU A 75 -7.13 5.24 16.34
N ILE A 76 -7.37 4.68 17.52
CA ILE A 76 -8.46 5.10 18.39
C ILE A 76 -8.23 6.54 18.88
N ALA A 77 -7.03 6.86 19.37
CA ALA A 77 -6.69 8.19 19.86
C ALA A 77 -6.84 9.26 18.77
N LEU A 78 -6.45 8.95 17.52
CA LEU A 78 -6.65 9.85 16.40
C LEU A 78 -8.14 10.07 16.10
N ALA A 79 -8.94 9.00 16.13
CA ALA A 79 -10.39 9.08 15.91
C ALA A 79 -11.13 9.85 17.01
N GLU A 80 -10.58 9.96 18.22
CA GLU A 80 -11.13 10.72 19.34
C GLU A 80 -10.94 12.23 19.21
N ILE A 81 -10.07 12.69 18.30
CA ILE A 81 -9.91 14.11 17.98
C ILE A 81 -11.06 14.51 17.06
N PRO A 82 -11.95 15.48 17.44
CA PRO A 82 -13.15 15.79 16.68
C PRO A 82 -12.87 16.15 15.21
N GLU A 83 -11.78 16.86 14.95
CA GLU A 83 -11.35 17.30 13.62
C GLU A 83 -10.84 16.14 12.75
N GLU A 84 -10.38 15.05 13.37
CA GLU A 84 -9.80 13.87 12.69
C GLU A 84 -10.81 12.71 12.58
N THR A 85 -11.92 12.73 13.31
CA THR A 85 -12.90 11.62 13.35
C THR A 85 -13.41 11.24 11.97
N ALA A 86 -13.83 12.24 11.17
CA ALA A 86 -14.35 12.00 9.81
C ALA A 86 -13.24 11.44 8.90
N PHE A 87 -12.04 11.99 8.99
CA PHE A 87 -10.88 11.53 8.23
C PHE A 87 -10.54 10.07 8.53
N VAL A 88 -10.46 9.67 9.81
CA VAL A 88 -10.17 8.27 10.19
C VAL A 88 -11.26 7.32 9.69
N ARG A 89 -12.53 7.73 9.77
CA ARG A 89 -13.66 6.98 9.22
C ARG A 89 -13.49 6.73 7.71
N ASP A 90 -13.22 7.78 6.95
CA ASP A 90 -13.09 7.71 5.49
C ASP A 90 -11.88 6.85 5.08
N GLN A 91 -10.77 6.96 5.82
CA GLN A 91 -9.59 6.13 5.57
C GLN A 91 -9.87 4.62 5.82
N LEU A 92 -10.60 4.30 6.88
CA LEU A 92 -10.98 2.91 7.16
C LEU A 92 -11.99 2.38 6.12
N LEU A 93 -12.92 3.19 5.65
CA LEU A 93 -13.82 2.80 4.57
C LEU A 93 -13.06 2.51 3.28
N GLN A 94 -12.10 3.36 2.92
CA GLN A 94 -11.24 3.14 1.76
C GLN A 94 -10.36 1.89 1.91
N LEU A 95 -9.80 1.66 3.12
CA LEU A 95 -9.00 0.47 3.40
C LEU A 95 -9.81 -0.83 3.21
N PHE A 96 -11.08 -0.82 3.61
CA PHE A 96 -11.95 -1.99 3.57
C PHE A 96 -12.70 -2.18 2.24
N LEU A 97 -12.52 -1.29 1.25
CA LEU A 97 -13.06 -1.50 -0.09
C LEU A 97 -12.47 -2.77 -0.71
N THR A 98 -13.36 -3.66 -1.18
CA THR A 98 -13.01 -5.02 -1.61
C THR A 98 -13.01 -5.20 -3.13
N GLU A 99 -13.09 -4.13 -3.91
CA GLU A 99 -13.15 -4.23 -5.39
C GLU A 99 -11.91 -4.90 -6.01
N ASP A 100 -10.79 -4.90 -5.28
CA ASP A 100 -9.50 -5.46 -5.72
C ASP A 100 -9.14 -6.75 -4.99
N SER A 101 -10.10 -7.58 -4.63
CA SER A 101 -9.91 -8.76 -3.77
C SER A 101 -8.90 -9.78 -4.29
N GLU A 102 -8.64 -9.81 -5.60
CA GLU A 102 -7.72 -10.78 -6.23
C GLU A 102 -6.30 -10.23 -6.45
N ASP A 103 -6.09 -8.89 -6.50
CA ASP A 103 -4.77 -8.29 -6.70
C ASP A 103 -4.06 -7.99 -5.38
N LEU A 104 -3.12 -8.88 -5.03
CA LEU A 104 -2.33 -8.76 -3.80
C LEU A 104 -1.36 -7.57 -3.81
N GLU A 105 -0.88 -7.12 -4.97
CA GLU A 105 0.02 -5.96 -5.06
C GLU A 105 -0.75 -4.66 -4.82
N LEU A 106 -1.95 -4.56 -5.39
CA LEU A 106 -2.83 -3.41 -5.16
C LEU A 106 -3.29 -3.35 -3.70
N ARG A 107 -3.61 -4.50 -3.10
CA ARG A 107 -3.93 -4.61 -1.67
C ARG A 107 -2.75 -4.18 -0.80
N ALA A 108 -1.54 -4.62 -1.10
CA ALA A 108 -0.34 -4.21 -0.38
C ALA A 108 -0.10 -2.70 -0.49
N SER A 109 -0.26 -2.12 -1.67
CA SER A 109 -0.13 -0.67 -1.91
C SER A 109 -1.14 0.12 -1.09
N ARG A 110 -2.40 -0.31 -1.04
CA ARG A 110 -3.46 0.33 -0.23
C ARG A 110 -3.17 0.27 1.27
N ILE A 111 -2.62 -0.85 1.75
CA ILE A 111 -2.18 -0.99 3.15
C ILE A 111 -1.05 -0.01 3.48
N LEU A 112 -0.06 0.12 2.59
CA LEU A 112 1.06 1.05 2.77
C LEU A 112 0.60 2.51 2.73
N GLU A 113 -0.29 2.85 1.80
CA GLU A 113 -0.88 4.18 1.70
C GLU A 113 -1.65 4.54 2.98
N PHE A 114 -2.48 3.63 3.50
CA PHE A 114 -3.17 3.83 4.77
C PHE A 114 -2.17 4.07 5.91
N CYS A 115 -1.11 3.26 6.03
CA CYS A 115 -0.08 3.45 7.05
C CYS A 115 0.53 4.86 6.96
N ASN A 116 0.97 5.26 5.77
CA ASN A 116 1.63 6.55 5.56
C ASN A 116 0.68 7.72 5.89
N THR A 117 -0.55 7.62 5.42
CA THR A 117 -1.56 8.67 5.60
C THR A 117 -1.95 8.83 7.07
N ILE A 118 -2.27 7.73 7.77
CA ILE A 118 -2.61 7.77 9.20
C ILE A 118 -1.41 8.22 10.04
N ASN A 119 -0.19 7.72 9.75
CA ASN A 119 1.01 8.10 10.50
C ASN A 119 1.38 9.57 10.34
N ALA A 120 1.14 10.17 9.18
CA ALA A 120 1.32 11.61 8.99
C ALA A 120 0.40 12.42 9.93
N HIS A 121 -0.85 11.97 10.14
CA HIS A 121 -1.78 12.59 11.07
C HIS A 121 -1.40 12.32 12.53
N ILE A 122 -1.03 11.08 12.88
CA ILE A 122 -0.50 10.74 14.21
C ILE A 122 0.71 11.62 14.55
N GLY A 123 1.66 11.77 13.63
CA GLY A 123 2.85 12.59 13.83
C GLY A 123 2.54 14.08 14.10
N ARG A 124 1.47 14.61 13.49
CA ARG A 124 1.00 15.99 13.73
C ARG A 124 0.30 16.15 15.07
N CYS A 125 -0.54 15.17 15.45
CA CYS A 125 -1.37 15.25 16.65
C CYS A 125 -0.66 14.77 17.91
N PHE A 126 0.30 13.85 17.78
CA PHE A 126 0.96 13.17 18.90
C PHE A 126 2.49 13.15 18.71
N GLU A 127 3.10 14.33 18.71
CA GLU A 127 4.53 14.51 18.46
C GLU A 127 5.41 13.53 19.26
N GLY A 128 6.30 12.82 18.57
CA GLY A 128 7.29 11.91 19.16
C GLY A 128 6.75 10.53 19.57
N LYS A 129 5.46 10.25 19.42
CA LYS A 129 4.84 8.97 19.85
C LYS A 129 4.85 7.93 18.72
N LYS A 130 6.04 7.43 18.36
CA LYS A 130 6.19 6.40 17.33
C LYS A 130 5.61 5.04 17.70
N GLU A 131 5.45 4.75 18.98
CA GLU A 131 4.90 3.49 19.49
C GLU A 131 3.41 3.31 19.15
N ILE A 132 2.71 4.37 18.71
CA ILE A 132 1.31 4.31 18.30
C ILE A 132 1.09 4.43 16.79
N GLU A 133 2.17 4.50 16.00
CA GLU A 133 2.08 4.51 14.55
C GLU A 133 1.54 3.19 13.99
N GLN A 134 0.89 3.25 12.83
CA GLN A 134 0.45 2.06 12.10
C GLN A 134 1.64 1.37 11.43
N THR A 135 1.62 0.05 11.45
CA THR A 135 2.56 -0.78 10.68
C THR A 135 1.82 -1.54 9.58
N PRO A 136 2.49 -1.91 8.49
CA PRO A 136 1.85 -2.76 7.49
C PRO A 136 1.27 -4.05 8.07
N SER A 137 1.92 -4.65 9.06
CA SER A 137 1.42 -5.85 9.76
C SER A 137 0.12 -5.57 10.53
N SER A 138 0.05 -4.47 11.29
CA SER A 138 -1.16 -4.11 12.03
C SER A 138 -2.32 -3.80 11.09
N VAL A 139 -2.06 -3.10 9.98
CA VAL A 139 -3.09 -2.75 9.01
C VAL A 139 -3.55 -3.99 8.23
N LEU A 140 -2.65 -4.91 7.82
CA LEU A 140 -3.05 -6.19 7.24
C LEU A 140 -3.97 -6.96 8.19
N ASN A 141 -3.66 -6.99 9.48
CA ASN A 141 -4.50 -7.66 10.46
C ASN A 141 -5.86 -6.99 10.61
N LEU A 142 -5.99 -5.66 10.45
CA LEU A 142 -7.29 -4.98 10.39
C LEU A 142 -8.10 -5.41 9.15
N VAL A 143 -7.47 -5.43 7.98
CA VAL A 143 -8.09 -5.92 6.74
C VAL A 143 -8.54 -7.37 6.88
N THR A 144 -7.71 -8.21 7.51
CA THR A 144 -8.03 -9.62 7.77
C THR A 144 -9.20 -9.76 8.75
N ALA A 145 -9.26 -8.94 9.80
CA ALA A 145 -10.39 -8.96 10.73
C ALA A 145 -11.71 -8.56 10.05
N PHE A 146 -11.63 -7.65 9.08
CA PHE A 146 -12.78 -7.23 8.28
C PHE A 146 -13.20 -8.30 7.27
N SER A 147 -12.25 -8.88 6.53
CA SER A 147 -12.50 -9.93 5.53
C SER A 147 -11.60 -11.16 5.75
N PRO A 148 -11.89 -11.99 6.77
CA PRO A 148 -11.05 -13.13 7.13
C PRO A 148 -11.08 -14.27 6.11
N ALA A 149 -12.07 -14.29 5.22
CA ALA A 149 -12.16 -15.29 4.15
C ALA A 149 -11.14 -15.06 3.03
N ASP A 150 -10.73 -13.80 2.83
CA ASP A 150 -9.87 -13.38 1.71
C ASP A 150 -8.46 -13.05 2.15
N ASN A 151 -8.19 -13.10 3.46
CA ASN A 151 -6.91 -12.65 4.02
C ASN A 151 -6.39 -13.60 5.09
N TYR A 152 -5.08 -13.47 5.38
CA TYR A 152 -4.39 -14.18 6.44
C TYR A 152 -3.91 -13.21 7.51
N PHE A 153 -4.14 -13.52 8.79
CA PHE A 153 -3.47 -12.81 9.89
C PHE A 153 -1.97 -12.99 9.80
N TYR A 154 -1.23 -11.96 10.13
CA TYR A 154 0.20 -11.91 9.97
C TYR A 154 0.92 -11.52 11.26
N LYS A 155 1.92 -12.30 11.59
CA LYS A 155 2.90 -12.01 12.62
C LYS A 155 4.29 -12.34 12.07
N LYS A 156 5.08 -11.30 11.88
CA LYS A 156 6.37 -11.40 11.18
C LYS A 156 7.27 -12.49 11.75
N GLU A 157 7.45 -12.52 13.07
CA GLU A 157 8.34 -13.46 13.75
C GLU A 157 7.89 -14.91 13.56
N ALA A 158 6.59 -15.17 13.58
CA ALA A 158 6.03 -16.49 13.36
C ALA A 158 6.18 -16.92 11.89
N ALA A 159 5.91 -16.01 10.96
CA ALA A 159 6.03 -16.27 9.53
C ALA A 159 7.49 -16.50 9.12
N ASP A 160 8.42 -15.65 9.57
CA ASP A 160 9.85 -15.76 9.28
C ASP A 160 10.41 -17.11 9.75
N LEU A 161 10.10 -17.48 10.99
CA LEU A 161 10.62 -18.70 11.59
C LEU A 161 10.00 -19.95 10.95
N PHE A 162 8.70 -19.91 10.63
CA PHE A 162 8.05 -21.00 9.91
C PHE A 162 8.65 -21.18 8.52
N ALA A 163 8.79 -20.09 7.75
CA ALA A 163 9.37 -20.11 6.42
C ALA A 163 10.81 -20.69 6.43
N GLN A 164 11.60 -20.31 7.43
CA GLN A 164 12.96 -20.84 7.63
C GLN A 164 12.93 -22.34 7.96
N ALA A 165 12.09 -22.74 8.91
CA ALA A 165 12.00 -24.12 9.37
C ALA A 165 11.43 -25.06 8.29
N ALA A 166 10.43 -24.61 7.55
CA ALA A 166 9.82 -25.33 6.45
C ALA A 166 10.62 -25.20 5.14
N GLU A 167 11.74 -24.49 5.13
CA GLU A 167 12.54 -24.20 3.93
C GLU A 167 11.66 -23.62 2.79
N PHE A 168 10.78 -22.67 3.13
CA PHE A 168 9.89 -22.03 2.17
C PHE A 168 10.54 -20.75 1.61
N GLY A 169 11.30 -20.92 0.53
CA GLY A 169 12.15 -19.89 -0.02
C GLY A 169 11.41 -18.69 -0.59
N ASP A 170 10.26 -18.92 -1.23
CA ASP A 170 9.48 -17.87 -1.89
C ASP A 170 9.03 -16.76 -0.93
N TYR A 171 8.83 -17.11 0.34
CA TYR A 171 8.53 -16.11 1.38
C TYR A 171 9.64 -15.05 1.50
N PHE A 172 10.90 -15.45 1.47
CA PHE A 172 12.03 -14.54 1.66
C PHE A 172 12.30 -13.66 0.45
N ILE A 173 11.96 -14.10 -0.76
CA ILE A 173 12.11 -13.30 -1.99
C ILE A 173 11.21 -12.08 -1.92
N TYR A 174 9.99 -12.25 -1.40
CA TYR A 174 8.99 -11.17 -1.32
C TYR A 174 8.96 -10.49 0.05
N GLY A 175 9.65 -11.02 1.06
CA GLY A 175 9.46 -10.65 2.47
C GLY A 175 10.19 -9.40 2.95
N THR A 176 10.62 -8.50 2.08
CA THR A 176 11.45 -7.37 2.47
C THR A 176 10.87 -6.01 2.16
N VAL A 177 10.08 -5.94 1.15
CA VAL A 177 9.05 -4.93 0.99
C VAL A 177 7.78 -5.64 1.43
N PHE A 178 6.85 -4.94 2.09
CA PHE A 178 5.59 -5.53 2.50
C PHE A 178 4.88 -6.13 1.29
N SER A 179 5.20 -7.39 0.99
CA SER A 179 4.63 -8.17 -0.10
C SER A 179 3.74 -9.25 0.48
N LEU A 180 2.47 -9.20 0.14
CA LEU A 180 1.51 -10.21 0.54
C LEU A 180 1.73 -11.55 -0.19
N LYS A 181 2.27 -11.50 -1.43
CA LYS A 181 2.36 -12.64 -2.34
C LYS A 181 3.09 -13.85 -1.73
N GLY A 182 4.29 -13.62 -1.19
CA GLY A 182 5.08 -14.70 -0.57
C GLY A 182 4.44 -15.28 0.68
N TYR A 183 3.83 -14.42 1.51
CA TYR A 183 3.16 -14.86 2.73
C TYR A 183 1.87 -15.64 2.44
N TYR A 184 1.04 -15.14 1.51
CA TYR A 184 -0.20 -15.82 1.13
C TYR A 184 0.09 -17.17 0.47
N HIS A 185 1.06 -17.22 -0.47
CA HIS A 185 1.50 -18.49 -1.07
C HIS A 185 1.99 -19.49 -0.03
N MET A 186 2.71 -19.05 1.01
CA MET A 186 3.11 -19.91 2.12
C MET A 186 1.90 -20.43 2.90
N CYS A 187 0.94 -19.57 3.24
CA CYS A 187 -0.26 -19.97 3.95
C CYS A 187 -1.13 -20.93 3.13
N ASP A 188 -1.31 -20.67 1.83
CA ASP A 188 -2.02 -21.56 0.93
C ASP A 188 -1.37 -22.96 0.87
N THR A 189 -0.03 -22.98 0.75
CA THR A 189 0.74 -24.24 0.76
C THR A 189 0.60 -24.97 2.09
N VAL A 190 0.57 -24.27 3.22
CA VAL A 190 0.30 -24.88 4.54
C VAL A 190 -1.10 -25.50 4.56
N LEU A 191 -2.11 -24.82 4.04
CA LEU A 191 -3.47 -25.36 3.98
C LEU A 191 -3.60 -26.57 3.05
N GLU A 192 -2.92 -26.55 1.89
CA GLU A 192 -2.86 -27.73 0.99
C GLU A 192 -2.24 -28.94 1.71
N GLU A 193 -1.17 -28.73 2.50
CA GLU A 193 -0.58 -29.78 3.29
C GLU A 193 -1.49 -30.27 4.42
N VAL A 194 -2.22 -29.36 5.12
CA VAL A 194 -3.14 -29.69 6.21
C VAL A 194 -4.23 -30.67 5.76
N TRP A 195 -4.68 -30.58 4.51
CA TRP A 195 -5.67 -31.55 3.96
C TRP A 195 -5.21 -32.99 3.97
N LYS A 196 -3.91 -33.24 4.05
CA LYS A 196 -3.32 -34.60 4.18
C LYS A 196 -3.40 -35.14 5.61
N TYR A 197 -3.83 -34.29 6.59
CA TYR A 197 -3.89 -34.60 8.02
C TYR A 197 -5.32 -34.42 8.57
N PRO A 198 -6.24 -35.36 8.30
CA PRO A 198 -7.65 -35.25 8.75
C PRO A 198 -7.79 -35.07 10.26
N GLU A 199 -6.83 -35.58 11.03
CA GLU A 199 -6.79 -35.40 12.49
C GLU A 199 -6.57 -33.93 12.92
N ILE A 200 -5.82 -33.15 12.16
CA ILE A 200 -5.66 -31.70 12.44
C ILE A 200 -6.96 -30.98 12.19
N LEU A 201 -7.66 -31.29 11.09
CA LEU A 201 -8.95 -30.68 10.76
C LEU A 201 -9.99 -31.03 11.84
N ARG A 202 -10.03 -32.29 12.29
CA ARG A 202 -10.93 -32.70 13.38
C ARG A 202 -10.59 -32.01 14.69
N LEU A 203 -9.31 -31.90 15.03
CA LEU A 203 -8.83 -31.20 16.21
C LEU A 203 -9.24 -29.73 16.16
N HIS A 204 -9.03 -29.06 15.03
CA HIS A 204 -9.45 -27.70 14.80
C HIS A 204 -10.95 -27.52 15.02
N GLN A 205 -11.80 -28.34 14.37
CA GLN A 205 -13.26 -28.28 14.51
C GLN A 205 -13.71 -28.44 15.97
N ASN A 206 -13.07 -29.33 16.73
CA ASN A 206 -13.38 -29.52 18.15
C ASN A 206 -12.98 -28.30 18.99
N ARG A 207 -11.84 -27.67 18.68
CA ARG A 207 -11.35 -26.48 19.40
C ARG A 207 -12.25 -25.26 19.21
N VAL A 208 -12.82 -25.11 18.02
CA VAL A 208 -13.65 -23.95 17.64
C VAL A 208 -15.14 -24.27 17.62
N ALA A 209 -15.59 -25.34 18.31
CA ALA A 209 -16.96 -25.81 18.26
C ALA A 209 -18.00 -24.80 18.79
N ASP A 210 -17.58 -23.89 19.67
CA ASP A 210 -18.39 -22.81 20.27
C ASP A 210 -18.43 -21.53 19.41
N ILE A 211 -17.71 -21.50 18.28
CA ILE A 211 -17.60 -20.33 17.40
C ILE A 211 -18.64 -20.45 16.26
N PRO A 212 -19.28 -19.34 15.83
CA PRO A 212 -20.23 -19.38 14.69
C PRO A 212 -19.64 -20.03 13.45
N ALA A 213 -20.46 -20.74 12.70
CA ALA A 213 -20.02 -21.61 11.58
C ALA A 213 -19.26 -20.84 10.49
N GLU A 214 -19.68 -19.61 10.19
CA GLU A 214 -19.05 -18.71 9.22
C GLU A 214 -17.59 -18.44 9.54
N PHE A 215 -17.22 -18.35 10.83
CA PHE A 215 -15.84 -18.17 11.27
C PHE A 215 -15.13 -19.50 11.51
N ARG A 216 -15.84 -20.50 12.04
CA ARG A 216 -15.30 -21.80 12.36
C ARG A 216 -14.77 -22.55 11.13
N ASN A 217 -15.42 -22.38 9.97
CA ASN A 217 -15.05 -23.04 8.73
C ASN A 217 -13.95 -22.29 7.97
N ASN A 218 -13.46 -21.18 8.51
CA ASN A 218 -12.41 -20.39 7.87
C ASN A 218 -11.03 -21.00 8.14
N LEU A 219 -10.51 -21.73 7.18
CA LEU A 219 -9.19 -22.37 7.28
C LEU A 219 -8.04 -21.39 7.21
N HIS A 220 -8.21 -20.15 6.74
CA HIS A 220 -7.17 -19.12 6.79
C HIS A 220 -6.72 -18.85 8.23
N LEU A 221 -7.67 -18.87 9.17
CA LEU A 221 -7.35 -18.76 10.59
C LEU A 221 -6.57 -19.98 11.09
N LEU A 222 -6.85 -21.17 10.57
CA LEU A 222 -6.08 -22.37 10.93
C LEU A 222 -4.64 -22.29 10.44
N ALA A 223 -4.38 -21.76 9.24
CA ALA A 223 -3.02 -21.52 8.77
C ALA A 223 -2.25 -20.63 9.76
N TYR A 224 -2.83 -19.48 10.13
CA TYR A 224 -2.24 -18.59 11.13
C TYR A 224 -2.04 -19.27 12.48
N ASP A 225 -3.03 -20.04 12.97
CA ASP A 225 -2.93 -20.76 14.26
C ASP A 225 -1.76 -21.76 14.27
N ILE A 226 -1.52 -22.45 13.17
CA ILE A 226 -0.39 -23.36 13.03
C ILE A 226 0.93 -22.61 13.13
N LEU A 227 1.09 -21.51 12.37
CA LEU A 227 2.30 -20.69 12.37
C LEU A 227 2.58 -20.08 13.74
N ASP A 228 1.57 -19.44 14.34
CA ASP A 228 1.69 -18.78 15.64
C ASP A 228 1.90 -19.77 16.78
N SER A 229 1.23 -20.93 16.75
CA SER A 229 1.42 -22.00 17.73
C SER A 229 2.80 -22.61 17.64
N ALA A 230 3.31 -22.83 16.41
CA ALA A 230 4.66 -23.34 16.21
C ALA A 230 5.71 -22.36 16.76
N TYR A 231 5.50 -21.06 16.57
CA TYR A 231 6.37 -20.02 17.10
C TYR A 231 6.31 -19.95 18.64
N ARG A 232 5.11 -19.89 19.22
CA ARG A 232 4.92 -19.71 20.68
C ARG A 232 5.37 -20.90 21.51
N ASN A 233 5.23 -22.12 20.96
CA ASN A 233 5.51 -23.36 21.66
C ASN A 233 6.79 -24.04 21.20
N ASP A 234 7.61 -23.34 20.42
CA ASP A 234 8.91 -23.82 19.93
C ASP A 234 8.84 -25.23 19.30
N PHE A 235 7.94 -25.41 18.33
CA PHE A 235 7.86 -26.69 17.60
C PHE A 235 9.07 -26.93 16.69
N TYR A 236 10.01 -26.01 16.67
CA TYR A 236 11.21 -26.03 15.84
C TYR A 236 12.44 -26.65 16.52
N SER A 237 12.44 -26.81 17.85
CA SER A 237 13.60 -27.25 18.63
C SER A 237 14.17 -28.62 18.23
N HIS A 238 13.36 -29.46 17.58
CA HIS A 238 13.73 -30.78 17.09
C HIS A 238 14.03 -30.86 15.59
N LEU A 239 13.92 -29.71 14.90
CA LEU A 239 14.15 -29.67 13.46
C LEU A 239 15.64 -29.50 13.13
N ARG A 240 16.07 -30.17 12.08
CA ARG A 240 17.36 -29.90 11.47
C ARG A 240 17.17 -28.85 10.39
N ILE A 241 17.42 -27.60 10.76
CA ILE A 241 17.47 -26.50 9.80
C ILE A 241 18.86 -26.53 9.16
N ARG A 242 18.93 -26.57 7.82
CA ARG A 242 20.21 -26.52 7.11
C ARG A 242 20.82 -25.13 7.27
N ALA A 243 22.01 -25.03 7.86
CA ALA A 243 22.71 -23.75 8.02
C ALA A 243 22.95 -23.06 6.65
N SER A 244 23.33 -23.87 5.62
CA SER A 244 23.54 -23.34 4.26
C SER A 244 22.26 -22.76 3.62
N PHE A 245 21.08 -23.25 4.00
CA PHE A 245 19.81 -22.71 3.51
C PHE A 245 19.63 -21.26 3.96
N THR A 246 19.98 -20.97 5.20
CA THR A 246 19.86 -19.63 5.76
C THR A 246 20.77 -18.64 5.03
N ASP A 247 22.03 -19.00 4.78
CA ASP A 247 22.99 -18.12 4.13
C ASP A 247 22.64 -17.85 2.65
N GLU A 248 22.32 -18.90 1.89
CA GLU A 248 21.90 -18.78 0.48
C GLU A 248 20.62 -17.95 0.34
N TRP A 249 19.67 -18.15 1.23
CA TRP A 249 18.41 -17.40 1.22
C TRP A 249 18.55 -15.99 1.77
N MET A 250 19.41 -15.77 2.74
CA MET A 250 19.71 -14.41 3.22
C MET A 250 20.38 -13.58 2.12
N GLU A 251 21.30 -14.16 1.35
CA GLU A 251 21.87 -13.47 0.18
C GLU A 251 20.84 -13.19 -0.90
N ARG A 252 19.96 -14.15 -1.21
CA ARG A 252 18.86 -13.96 -2.16
C ARG A 252 17.87 -12.91 -1.64
N ALA A 253 17.48 -13.01 -0.38
CA ALA A 253 16.62 -12.04 0.27
C ALA A 253 17.25 -10.63 0.28
N GLN A 254 18.55 -10.52 0.49
CA GLN A 254 19.25 -9.24 0.44
C GLN A 254 19.21 -8.65 -0.99
N ARG A 255 19.50 -9.44 -2.02
CA ARG A 255 19.40 -9.01 -3.42
C ARG A 255 17.97 -8.61 -3.81
N ALA A 256 16.97 -9.38 -3.35
CA ALA A 256 15.57 -9.06 -3.57
C ALA A 256 15.17 -7.76 -2.87
N ARG A 257 15.71 -7.48 -1.67
CA ARG A 257 15.54 -6.19 -0.96
C ARG A 257 16.07 -5.02 -1.76
N GLU A 258 17.28 -5.14 -2.23
CA GLU A 258 17.94 -4.10 -3.01
C GLU A 258 17.16 -3.81 -4.30
N LEU A 259 16.69 -4.89 -4.98
CA LEU A 259 15.85 -4.77 -6.16
C LEU A 259 14.49 -4.14 -5.86
N ALA A 260 13.84 -4.56 -4.78
CA ALA A 260 12.55 -4.02 -4.37
C ALA A 260 12.66 -2.54 -3.96
N GLY A 261 13.70 -2.16 -3.21
CA GLY A 261 13.98 -0.74 -2.92
C GLY A 261 14.18 0.06 -4.20
N ARG A 262 14.96 -0.46 -5.15
CA ARG A 262 15.15 0.19 -6.45
C ARG A 262 13.85 0.33 -7.25
N ILE A 263 12.97 -0.68 -7.21
CA ILE A 263 11.65 -0.63 -7.86
C ILE A 263 10.81 0.51 -7.27
N GLU A 264 10.84 0.67 -5.96
CA GLU A 264 10.08 1.73 -5.28
C GLU A 264 10.62 3.13 -5.62
N ASP A 265 11.93 3.29 -5.62
CA ASP A 265 12.58 4.54 -6.03
C ASP A 265 12.23 4.91 -7.48
N ILE A 266 12.27 3.94 -8.41
CA ILE A 266 11.88 4.15 -9.81
C ILE A 266 10.39 4.52 -9.93
N ARG A 267 9.51 3.87 -9.18
CA ARG A 267 8.07 4.18 -9.17
C ARG A 267 7.79 5.60 -8.70
N LEU A 268 8.47 6.02 -7.64
CA LEU A 268 8.34 7.38 -7.12
C LEU A 268 8.79 8.41 -8.17
N GLU A 269 9.99 8.22 -8.73
CA GLU A 269 10.52 9.12 -9.76
C GLU A 269 9.62 9.14 -11.01
N LEU A 270 9.10 8.00 -11.43
CA LEU A 270 8.16 7.89 -12.54
C LEU A 270 6.86 8.64 -12.28
N SER A 271 6.33 8.55 -11.06
CA SER A 271 5.13 9.27 -10.62
C SER A 271 5.34 10.77 -10.69
N GLU A 272 6.46 11.27 -10.17
CA GLU A 272 6.82 12.70 -10.19
C GLU A 272 6.97 13.23 -11.61
N LYS A 273 7.67 12.49 -12.47
CA LYS A 273 7.86 12.89 -13.87
C LYS A 273 6.55 12.86 -14.67
N LYS A 274 5.69 11.87 -14.45
CA LYS A 274 4.36 11.82 -15.06
C LYS A 274 3.45 12.97 -14.57
N ALA A 275 3.51 13.31 -13.29
CA ALA A 275 2.79 14.45 -12.76
C ALA A 275 3.27 15.76 -13.40
N HIS A 276 4.59 15.94 -13.55
CA HIS A 276 5.18 17.09 -14.22
C HIS A 276 4.80 17.18 -15.70
N LEU A 277 4.81 16.04 -16.42
CA LEU A 277 4.34 15.99 -17.81
C LEU A 277 2.86 16.38 -17.91
N ASN A 278 2.01 15.90 -17.03
CA ASN A 278 0.60 16.25 -16.99
C ASN A 278 0.38 17.74 -16.70
N GLU A 279 1.17 18.33 -15.80
CA GLU A 279 1.16 19.78 -15.56
C GLU A 279 1.50 20.54 -16.85
N GLN A 280 2.57 20.15 -17.56
CA GLN A 280 2.97 20.76 -18.81
C GLN A 280 1.88 20.63 -19.91
N LEU A 281 1.23 19.45 -20.00
CA LEU A 281 0.15 19.21 -20.95
C LEU A 281 -1.12 20.01 -20.64
N SER A 282 -1.31 20.39 -19.38
CA SER A 282 -2.46 21.21 -18.95
C SER A 282 -2.32 22.69 -19.31
N LEU A 283 -1.11 23.15 -19.63
CA LEU A 283 -0.86 24.54 -20.00
C LEU A 283 -1.65 24.91 -21.27
N ARG A 284 -2.35 26.04 -21.22
CA ARG A 284 -3.13 26.58 -22.34
C ARG A 284 -2.55 27.91 -22.76
N LEU A 285 -2.51 28.13 -24.06
CA LEU A 285 -2.16 29.44 -24.60
C LEU A 285 -3.14 30.49 -24.10
N PRO A 286 -2.66 31.64 -23.62
CA PRO A 286 -3.55 32.71 -23.16
C PRO A 286 -4.39 33.28 -24.32
N GLU A 287 -5.61 33.66 -23.99
CA GLU A 287 -6.45 34.45 -24.92
C GLU A 287 -5.84 35.83 -25.06
N VAL A 288 -5.65 36.24 -26.31
CA VAL A 288 -4.98 37.53 -26.65
C VAL A 288 -5.87 38.48 -27.40
N GLU A 289 -7.14 38.12 -27.70
CA GLU A 289 -8.07 39.02 -28.38
C GLU A 289 -8.40 40.21 -27.46
N GLY A 290 -8.36 41.40 -28.03
CA GLY A 290 -8.52 42.65 -27.27
C GLY A 290 -7.23 43.17 -26.61
N LEU A 291 -6.15 42.38 -26.62
CA LEU A 291 -4.89 42.80 -26.00
C LEU A 291 -4.24 43.95 -26.76
N THR A 292 -3.77 44.97 -26.04
CA THR A 292 -2.94 46.04 -26.62
C THR A 292 -1.49 45.56 -26.78
N VAL A 293 -0.94 45.76 -27.95
CA VAL A 293 0.43 45.32 -28.29
C VAL A 293 1.20 46.47 -28.97
N VAL A 294 2.49 46.45 -28.83
CA VAL A 294 3.38 47.44 -29.44
C VAL A 294 4.32 46.74 -30.44
N HIS A 295 4.33 47.23 -31.68
CA HIS A 295 5.26 46.81 -32.73
C HIS A 295 6.27 47.93 -33.04
N ARG A 296 7.52 47.57 -33.24
CA ARG A 296 8.63 48.52 -33.43
C ARG A 296 8.39 49.50 -34.59
N VAL A 297 7.72 49.07 -35.64
CA VAL A 297 7.52 49.86 -36.89
C VAL A 297 6.10 50.42 -36.96
N PHE A 298 5.09 49.64 -36.51
CA PHE A 298 3.67 50.01 -36.69
C PHE A 298 3.08 50.71 -35.47
N GLY A 299 3.85 50.84 -34.37
CA GLY A 299 3.39 51.46 -33.11
C GLY A 299 2.42 50.58 -32.31
N SER A 300 1.55 51.23 -31.53
CA SER A 300 0.56 50.51 -30.73
C SER A 300 -0.61 50.02 -31.59
N GLY A 301 -1.11 48.83 -31.30
CA GLY A 301 -2.24 48.22 -31.97
C GLY A 301 -3.03 47.29 -31.02
N THR A 302 -4.18 46.85 -31.45
CA THR A 302 -5.05 45.93 -30.70
C THR A 302 -5.22 44.63 -31.48
N VAL A 303 -5.13 43.52 -30.78
CA VAL A 303 -5.41 42.20 -31.36
C VAL A 303 -6.91 42.05 -31.61
N ILE A 304 -7.31 41.82 -32.86
CA ILE A 304 -8.71 41.73 -33.25
C ILE A 304 -9.20 40.29 -33.42
N SER A 305 -8.29 39.36 -33.69
CA SER A 305 -8.61 37.93 -33.74
C SER A 305 -7.36 37.11 -33.61
N CYS A 306 -7.50 35.89 -33.04
CA CYS A 306 -6.43 34.93 -32.94
C CYS A 306 -6.96 33.51 -33.21
N ASN A 307 -6.78 33.03 -34.46
CA ASN A 307 -7.28 31.72 -34.90
C ASN A 307 -6.19 30.95 -35.64
N ASP A 308 -6.12 29.62 -35.44
CA ASP A 308 -5.21 28.71 -36.13
C ASP A 308 -3.72 29.14 -36.13
N GLY A 309 -3.26 29.66 -34.95
CA GLY A 309 -1.86 30.09 -34.82
C GLY A 309 -1.57 31.42 -35.56
N ARG A 310 -2.56 32.11 -36.05
CA ARG A 310 -2.47 33.45 -36.66
C ARG A 310 -3.25 34.48 -35.87
N MET A 311 -2.61 35.60 -35.62
CA MET A 311 -3.15 36.73 -34.89
C MET A 311 -3.20 37.96 -35.78
N ASN A 312 -4.35 38.58 -35.91
CA ASN A 312 -4.52 39.82 -36.64
C ASN A 312 -4.50 41.00 -35.66
N VAL A 313 -3.67 41.97 -35.96
CA VAL A 313 -3.52 43.18 -35.13
C VAL A 313 -3.90 44.39 -35.95
N ARG A 314 -4.78 45.25 -35.40
CA ARG A 314 -5.19 46.52 -35.99
C ARG A 314 -4.30 47.61 -35.40
N PHE A 315 -3.53 48.25 -36.27
CA PHE A 315 -2.74 49.46 -36.02
C PHE A 315 -3.50 50.68 -36.56
N SER A 316 -3.00 51.87 -36.23
CA SER A 316 -3.67 53.13 -36.63
C SER A 316 -3.95 53.28 -38.14
N HIS A 317 -3.12 52.66 -39.01
CA HIS A 317 -3.21 52.81 -40.47
C HIS A 317 -3.32 51.51 -41.22
N SER A 318 -3.26 50.35 -40.56
CA SER A 318 -3.28 49.04 -41.24
C SER A 318 -3.58 47.90 -40.29
N GLU A 319 -4.12 46.82 -40.87
CA GLU A 319 -4.19 45.51 -40.18
C GLU A 319 -3.05 44.63 -40.66
N LYS A 320 -2.44 43.90 -39.75
CA LYS A 320 -1.32 42.98 -40.00
C LYS A 320 -1.55 41.65 -39.31
N ALA A 321 -1.20 40.59 -40.03
CA ALA A 321 -1.24 39.24 -39.48
C ALA A 321 0.15 38.85 -38.97
N PHE A 322 0.19 38.22 -37.81
CA PHE A 322 1.37 37.70 -37.14
C PHE A 322 1.17 36.23 -36.77
N LEU A 323 2.27 35.49 -36.64
CA LEU A 323 2.22 34.12 -36.12
C LEU A 323 2.15 34.14 -34.57
N TYR A 324 1.14 33.54 -34.00
CA TYR A 324 0.96 33.40 -32.60
C TYR A 324 1.41 31.99 -32.16
N PRO A 325 2.14 31.80 -31.04
CA PRO A 325 2.67 32.84 -30.13
C PRO A 325 4.03 33.42 -30.55
N LYS A 326 4.59 32.99 -31.69
CA LYS A 326 5.95 33.29 -32.13
C LYS A 326 6.27 34.78 -32.22
N ALA A 327 5.32 35.61 -32.61
CA ALA A 327 5.52 37.05 -32.69
C ALA A 327 5.85 37.71 -31.32
N PHE A 328 5.28 37.21 -30.25
CA PHE A 328 5.59 37.65 -28.89
C PHE A 328 6.94 37.09 -28.40
N LEU A 329 7.16 35.80 -28.57
CA LEU A 329 8.38 35.12 -28.14
C LEU A 329 9.64 35.65 -28.83
N SER A 330 9.52 36.02 -30.11
CA SER A 330 10.61 36.63 -30.92
C SER A 330 10.76 38.13 -30.71
N GLY A 331 9.90 38.75 -29.88
CA GLY A 331 9.96 40.18 -29.58
C GLY A 331 9.51 41.13 -30.70
N PHE A 332 8.85 40.61 -31.76
CA PHE A 332 8.27 41.41 -32.82
C PHE A 332 7.05 42.24 -32.27
N LEU A 333 6.29 41.62 -31.39
CA LEU A 333 5.21 42.27 -30.66
C LEU A 333 5.51 42.19 -29.15
N LYS A 334 5.30 43.32 -28.48
CA LYS A 334 5.35 43.39 -27.03
C LYS A 334 3.93 43.61 -26.51
N PRO A 335 3.39 42.74 -25.66
CA PRO A 335 2.12 43.01 -25.01
C PRO A 335 2.31 44.13 -23.98
N GLU A 336 1.28 44.90 -23.74
CA GLU A 336 1.27 45.90 -22.68
C GLU A 336 1.20 45.20 -21.31
N ASP A 337 0.53 44.06 -21.23
CA ASP A 337 0.51 43.17 -20.06
C ASP A 337 1.66 42.16 -20.14
N GLU A 338 2.70 42.36 -19.36
CA GLU A 338 3.88 41.49 -19.31
C GLU A 338 3.55 40.06 -18.83
N SER A 339 2.45 39.87 -18.08
CA SER A 339 2.05 38.55 -17.59
C SER A 339 1.76 37.57 -18.75
N VAL A 340 1.24 38.05 -19.85
CA VAL A 340 1.00 37.25 -21.07
C VAL A 340 2.32 36.74 -21.64
N LEU A 341 3.36 37.59 -21.66
CA LEU A 341 4.67 37.19 -22.18
C LEU A 341 5.34 36.14 -21.27
N GLU A 342 5.18 36.28 -19.96
CA GLU A 342 5.68 35.29 -18.99
C GLU A 342 4.98 33.93 -19.17
N GLN A 343 3.66 33.91 -19.33
CA GLN A 343 2.90 32.69 -19.61
C GLN A 343 3.36 32.03 -20.92
N LEU A 344 3.51 32.81 -21.98
CA LEU A 344 3.98 32.29 -23.27
C LEU A 344 5.39 31.70 -23.18
N ARG A 345 6.30 32.35 -22.43
CA ARG A 345 7.64 31.81 -22.20
C ARG A 345 7.59 30.50 -21.43
N LYS A 346 6.78 30.41 -20.38
CA LYS A 346 6.59 29.18 -19.60
C LYS A 346 6.08 28.04 -20.48
N ILE A 347 5.11 28.31 -21.35
CA ILE A 347 4.58 27.31 -22.29
C ILE A 347 5.65 26.87 -23.29
N SER A 348 6.37 27.81 -23.91
CA SER A 348 7.43 27.49 -24.85
C SER A 348 8.55 26.65 -24.23
N GLN A 349 8.98 26.98 -23.01
CA GLN A 349 9.97 26.20 -22.26
C GLN A 349 9.47 24.80 -21.93
N ALA A 350 8.18 24.66 -21.58
CA ALA A 350 7.57 23.37 -21.33
C ALA A 350 7.49 22.52 -22.61
N GLU A 351 7.13 23.12 -23.76
CA GLU A 351 7.11 22.44 -25.05
C GLU A 351 8.49 21.97 -25.48
N ASP A 352 9.53 22.79 -25.28
CA ASP A 352 10.92 22.44 -25.61
C ASP A 352 11.47 21.33 -24.69
N ALA A 353 11.06 21.28 -23.43
CA ALA A 353 11.50 20.29 -22.44
C ALA A 353 10.74 18.94 -22.56
N ARG A 354 9.53 18.95 -23.11
CA ARG A 354 8.62 17.79 -23.16
C ARG A 354 9.24 16.54 -23.82
N PRO A 355 9.91 16.61 -25.00
CA PRO A 355 10.46 15.42 -25.62
C PRO A 355 11.51 14.71 -24.75
N MET A 356 12.28 15.49 -23.98
CA MET A 356 13.27 14.93 -23.06
C MET A 356 12.60 14.26 -21.86
N LEU A 357 11.57 14.89 -21.33
CA LEU A 357 10.79 14.34 -20.21
C LEU A 357 10.06 13.03 -20.61
N GLU A 358 9.50 12.97 -21.81
CA GLU A 358 8.88 11.75 -22.35
C GLU A 358 9.90 10.63 -22.53
N LEU A 359 11.12 10.95 -22.97
CA LEU A 359 12.21 9.98 -23.09
C LEU A 359 12.65 9.45 -21.73
N GLU A 360 12.78 10.32 -20.72
CA GLU A 360 13.13 9.93 -19.36
C GLU A 360 12.06 9.04 -18.72
N ILE A 361 10.77 9.35 -18.94
CA ILE A 361 9.66 8.50 -18.50
C ILE A 361 9.76 7.10 -19.12
N LYS A 362 10.01 7.03 -20.42
CA LYS A 362 10.14 5.77 -21.12
C LYS A 362 11.32 4.94 -20.61
N ASP A 363 12.46 5.56 -20.36
CA ASP A 363 13.65 4.89 -19.81
C ASP A 363 13.38 4.34 -18.41
N LEU A 364 12.68 5.10 -17.56
CA LEU A 364 12.25 4.63 -16.24
C LEU A 364 11.25 3.48 -16.32
N GLU A 365 10.32 3.49 -17.29
CA GLU A 365 9.39 2.38 -17.50
C GLU A 365 10.12 1.10 -17.94
N GLU A 366 11.14 1.21 -18.80
CA GLU A 366 11.99 0.09 -19.19
C GLU A 366 12.82 -0.43 -18.00
N GLN A 367 13.41 0.46 -17.21
CA GLN A 367 14.16 0.10 -16.00
C GLN A 367 13.25 -0.59 -14.96
N LEU A 368 12.01 -0.12 -14.79
CA LEU A 368 11.02 -0.71 -13.90
C LEU A 368 10.69 -2.14 -14.34
N ALA A 369 10.42 -2.34 -15.61
CA ALA A 369 10.10 -3.65 -16.19
C ALA A 369 11.27 -4.64 -16.02
N ASP A 370 12.52 -4.19 -16.25
CA ASP A 370 13.71 -5.02 -16.09
C ASP A 370 13.94 -5.39 -14.61
N ALA A 371 13.75 -4.45 -13.69
CA ALA A 371 13.88 -4.69 -12.25
C ALA A 371 12.81 -5.67 -11.74
N GLN A 372 11.55 -5.52 -12.18
CA GLN A 372 10.46 -6.45 -11.86
C GLN A 372 10.75 -7.87 -12.38
N LYS A 373 11.21 -7.99 -13.62
CA LYS A 373 11.60 -9.30 -14.20
C LYS A 373 12.80 -9.93 -13.50
N ALA A 374 13.70 -9.12 -12.96
CA ALA A 374 14.83 -9.62 -12.16
C ALA A 374 14.37 -10.12 -10.78
N LEU A 375 13.32 -9.53 -10.20
CA LEU A 375 12.73 -9.94 -8.93
C LEU A 375 11.95 -11.27 -9.05
N GLU A 376 11.41 -11.59 -10.24
CA GLU A 376 10.67 -12.83 -10.51
C GLU A 376 11.58 -14.06 -10.72
N LYS A 377 12.91 -13.86 -10.86
CA LYS A 377 13.90 -14.93 -11.06
C LYS A 377 14.60 -15.34 -9.78
#